data_bd39b834a3dfd0c383b05886b4b85d10
#
_entry.id   bd39b834a3dfd0c383b05886b4b85d10
#
_cell.length_a   1.000
_cell.length_b   1.000
_cell.length_c   1.000
_cell.angle_alpha   90.00
_cell.angle_beta   90.00
_cell.angle_gamma   90.00
#
_symmetry.space_group_name_H-M   'P 1'
#
loop_
_entity.id
_entity.type
_entity.pdbx_description
1 polymer ?
#
loop_
_entity_poly.entity_id
_entity_poly.type
_entity_poly.pdbx_seq_one_letter_code
_entity_poly.pdbx_strand_id
1 'polypeptide(L)'
;KHHQSDNQISRTEIISKMAKMYYENDADMSYLEDKTVGVIGYGSQGHAHSLNMNDNNVNVMVGLYEGSKSKEKAEEAGLSVGNVADVARDSDVIMMLIPDHTMAEVYKESVEPYLVSGKTLMFAHGFNIHYKTIVPPSTVDVSMVAPKAPGHRMREVFTKGSGVPGLLAIHQDISGKAHDIGMAYARGVGCTRAGVLETTFKEETETDLFGEQAVLCGGVTALIKAAFETLIEAGYQPESAYFECMHELKLIVDLLYQGGMEYMRY
;
A
#
# COMPACT_ATOMS: atom_id res chain seq x y z
N LYS A 1 -33.65 -2.27 -35.09
CA LYS A 1 -33.34 -3.51 -34.30
C LYS A 1 -31.87 -3.44 -33.90
N HIS A 2 -31.61 -2.89 -32.72
CA HIS A 2 -30.30 -2.95 -32.09
C HIS A 2 -30.25 -4.28 -31.30
N HIS A 3 -29.40 -5.21 -31.71
CA HIS A 3 -29.00 -6.34 -30.92
C HIS A 3 -28.01 -5.82 -29.83
N GLN A 4 -28.48 -5.67 -28.60
CA GLN A 4 -27.62 -5.73 -27.45
C GLN A 4 -27.22 -7.20 -27.28
N SER A 5 -25.97 -7.52 -27.55
CA SER A 5 -25.37 -8.79 -27.14
C SER A 5 -25.14 -8.73 -25.64
N ASP A 6 -26.01 -9.36 -24.88
CA ASP A 6 -25.77 -9.65 -23.46
C ASP A 6 -24.52 -10.55 -23.35
N ASN A 7 -23.39 -9.93 -23.02
CA ASN A 7 -22.18 -10.64 -22.64
C ASN A 7 -22.38 -11.19 -21.22
N GLN A 8 -23.20 -12.25 -21.06
CA GLN A 8 -23.24 -13.03 -19.84
C GLN A 8 -21.95 -13.84 -19.75
N ILE A 9 -20.99 -13.36 -18.95
CA ILE A 9 -19.78 -14.09 -18.59
C ILE A 9 -20.22 -15.39 -17.90
N SER A 10 -19.81 -16.54 -18.41
CA SER A 10 -20.19 -17.83 -17.84
C SER A 10 -19.58 -18.00 -16.44
N ARG A 11 -20.26 -18.77 -15.56
CA ARG A 11 -19.75 -19.09 -14.21
C ARG A 11 -18.36 -19.73 -14.25
N THR A 12 -18.06 -20.47 -15.29
CA THR A 12 -16.76 -21.11 -15.53
C THR A 12 -15.69 -20.07 -15.89
N GLU A 13 -16.04 -19.03 -16.68
CA GLU A 13 -15.12 -17.92 -16.98
C GLU A 13 -14.88 -17.02 -15.76
N ILE A 14 -15.88 -16.86 -14.88
CA ILE A 14 -15.71 -16.15 -13.60
C ILE A 14 -14.75 -16.93 -12.69
N ILE A 15 -14.90 -18.25 -12.58
CA ILE A 15 -14.02 -19.10 -11.76
C ILE A 15 -12.58 -19.13 -12.33
N SER A 16 -12.41 -19.14 -13.65
CA SER A 16 -11.08 -19.07 -14.28
C SER A 16 -10.39 -17.70 -14.14
N LYS A 17 -11.13 -16.66 -13.75
CA LYS A 17 -10.63 -15.30 -13.47
C LYS A 17 -10.47 -15.02 -11.98
N MET A 18 -10.68 -15.99 -11.10
CA MET A 18 -10.40 -15.78 -9.68
C MET A 18 -8.90 -15.57 -9.50
N ALA A 19 -8.55 -14.40 -8.98
CA ALA A 19 -7.16 -14.06 -8.70
C ALA A 19 -6.59 -15.01 -7.64
N LYS A 20 -5.32 -15.36 -7.79
CA LYS A 20 -4.62 -16.23 -6.84
C LYS A 20 -4.31 -15.47 -5.57
N MET A 21 -4.72 -16.01 -4.43
CA MET A 21 -4.40 -15.51 -3.10
C MET A 21 -3.25 -16.30 -2.50
N TYR A 22 -2.30 -15.59 -1.90
CA TYR A 22 -1.13 -16.16 -1.24
C TYR A 22 -1.18 -15.85 0.26
N TYR A 23 -0.68 -16.77 1.07
CA TYR A 23 -0.64 -16.68 2.52
C TYR A 23 0.76 -16.92 3.07
N GLU A 24 0.93 -17.00 4.39
CA GLU A 24 2.25 -17.12 5.04
C GLU A 24 3.09 -18.29 4.53
N ASN A 25 2.48 -19.43 4.23
CA ASN A 25 3.18 -20.62 3.75
C ASN A 25 3.67 -20.50 2.29
N ASP A 26 3.16 -19.52 1.55
CA ASP A 26 3.56 -19.25 0.16
C ASP A 26 4.75 -18.29 0.07
N ALA A 27 5.21 -17.75 1.20
CA ALA A 27 6.28 -16.75 1.25
C ALA A 27 7.49 -17.28 2.06
N ASP A 28 8.67 -17.16 1.48
CA ASP A 28 9.93 -17.57 2.09
C ASP A 28 10.78 -16.36 2.49
N MET A 29 10.97 -16.15 3.81
CA MET A 29 11.77 -15.03 4.35
C MET A 29 13.25 -15.14 4.03
N SER A 30 13.75 -16.31 3.61
CA SER A 30 15.16 -16.47 3.23
C SER A 30 15.57 -15.58 2.06
N TYR A 31 14.63 -15.13 1.23
CA TYR A 31 14.89 -14.16 0.17
C TYR A 31 15.26 -12.76 0.67
N LEU A 32 15.02 -12.46 1.96
CA LEU A 32 15.47 -11.23 2.64
C LEU A 32 16.56 -11.48 3.68
N GLU A 33 16.95 -12.73 3.91
CA GLU A 33 18.09 -13.07 4.76
C GLU A 33 19.37 -12.47 4.18
N ASP A 34 20.20 -11.87 5.01
CA ASP A 34 21.42 -11.15 4.63
C ASP A 34 21.22 -9.95 3.69
N LYS A 35 19.99 -9.51 3.47
CA LYS A 35 19.68 -8.31 2.69
C LYS A 35 19.36 -7.13 3.58
N THR A 36 19.76 -5.95 3.12
CA THR A 36 19.33 -4.68 3.70
C THR A 36 18.15 -4.12 2.92
N VAL A 37 17.06 -3.84 3.62
CA VAL A 37 15.88 -3.17 3.10
C VAL A 37 15.94 -1.68 3.42
N GLY A 38 16.14 -0.85 2.42
CA GLY A 38 16.07 0.61 2.53
C GLY A 38 14.66 1.10 2.32
N VAL A 39 14.09 1.75 3.32
CA VAL A 39 12.77 2.38 3.24
C VAL A 39 12.95 3.88 3.07
N ILE A 40 12.59 4.41 1.90
CA ILE A 40 12.69 5.83 1.62
C ILE A 40 11.41 6.54 2.05
N GLY A 41 11.51 7.30 3.15
CA GLY A 41 10.38 7.96 3.81
C GLY A 41 9.93 7.27 5.10
N TYR A 42 9.40 8.06 6.03
CA TYR A 42 8.89 7.59 7.33
C TYR A 42 7.57 8.29 7.68
N GLY A 43 6.69 8.35 6.67
CA GLY A 43 5.29 8.74 6.83
C GLY A 43 4.46 7.58 7.37
N SER A 44 3.14 7.59 7.16
CA SER A 44 2.23 6.55 7.68
C SER A 44 2.64 5.14 7.22
N GLN A 45 2.90 4.93 5.93
CA GLN A 45 3.33 3.63 5.40
C GLN A 45 4.78 3.32 5.79
N GLY A 46 5.71 4.27 5.61
CA GLY A 46 7.13 4.06 5.93
C GLY A 46 7.38 3.65 7.37
N HIS A 47 6.69 4.27 8.31
CA HIS A 47 6.70 3.89 9.72
C HIS A 47 6.24 2.43 9.93
N ALA A 48 5.09 2.05 9.36
CA ALA A 48 4.54 0.71 9.54
C ALA A 48 5.41 -0.36 8.87
N HIS A 49 5.86 -0.14 7.63
CA HIS A 49 6.73 -1.06 6.91
C HIS A 49 8.03 -1.29 7.66
N SER A 50 8.72 -0.22 8.05
CA SER A 50 10.02 -0.30 8.73
C SER A 50 9.93 -1.05 10.05
N LEU A 51 8.93 -0.76 10.88
CA LEU A 51 8.79 -1.41 12.17
C LEU A 51 8.34 -2.87 12.04
N ASN A 52 7.41 -3.19 11.13
CA ASN A 52 6.96 -4.56 10.94
C ASN A 52 8.08 -5.46 10.41
N MET A 53 8.88 -4.94 9.47
CA MET A 53 10.07 -5.64 8.96
C MET A 53 11.12 -5.86 10.06
N ASN A 54 11.41 -4.81 10.84
CA ASN A 54 12.36 -4.89 11.95
C ASN A 54 11.90 -5.91 13.03
N ASP A 55 10.61 -5.95 13.36
CA ASP A 55 10.04 -6.93 14.29
C ASP A 55 10.15 -8.38 13.76
N ASN A 56 10.24 -8.55 12.44
CA ASN A 56 10.48 -9.84 11.77
C ASN A 56 11.98 -10.09 11.49
N ASN A 57 12.88 -9.38 12.18
CA ASN A 57 14.34 -9.51 12.10
C ASN A 57 14.94 -9.23 10.71
N VAL A 58 14.28 -8.45 9.89
CA VAL A 58 14.86 -7.96 8.63
C VAL A 58 15.72 -6.74 8.93
N ASN A 59 16.89 -6.66 8.34
CA ASN A 59 17.76 -5.49 8.45
C ASN A 59 17.16 -4.31 7.69
N VAL A 60 16.74 -3.26 8.40
CA VAL A 60 16.05 -2.09 7.84
C VAL A 60 16.86 -0.83 8.05
N MET A 61 16.99 -0.04 7.00
CA MET A 61 17.48 1.33 7.04
C MET A 61 16.41 2.30 6.54
N VAL A 62 16.27 3.44 7.20
CA VAL A 62 15.29 4.48 6.81
C VAL A 62 16.03 5.66 6.17
N GLY A 63 15.68 5.97 4.92
CA GLY A 63 16.22 7.08 4.16
C GLY A 63 15.34 8.32 4.29
N LEU A 64 15.90 9.43 4.81
CA LEU A 64 15.18 10.69 5.02
C LEU A 64 15.96 11.86 4.44
N TYR A 65 15.26 12.93 4.07
CA TYR A 65 15.89 14.19 3.69
C TYR A 65 16.48 14.89 4.92
N GLU A 66 17.47 15.75 4.70
CA GLU A 66 18.10 16.54 5.76
C GLU A 66 17.08 17.45 6.45
N GLY A 67 17.05 17.44 7.78
CA GLY A 67 16.08 18.19 8.59
C GLY A 67 14.68 17.56 8.70
N SER A 68 14.51 16.31 8.27
CA SER A 68 13.24 15.60 8.43
C SER A 68 12.84 15.46 9.91
N LYS A 69 11.62 15.90 10.24
CA LYS A 69 11.04 15.78 11.59
C LYS A 69 10.77 14.32 12.00
N SER A 70 10.85 13.38 11.06
CA SER A 70 10.64 11.96 11.34
C SER A 70 11.92 11.24 11.79
N LYS A 71 13.09 11.90 11.68
CA LYS A 71 14.38 11.28 12.01
C LYS A 71 14.43 10.81 13.47
N GLU A 72 14.18 11.73 14.41
CA GLU A 72 14.20 11.42 15.84
C GLU A 72 13.25 10.25 16.18
N LYS A 73 12.03 10.27 15.63
CA LYS A 73 11.05 9.19 15.84
C LYS A 73 11.50 7.82 15.34
N ALA A 74 12.20 7.78 14.20
CA ALA A 74 12.72 6.53 13.65
C ALA A 74 13.91 6.02 14.47
N GLU A 75 14.80 6.91 14.91
CA GLU A 75 15.94 6.58 15.79
C GLU A 75 15.49 6.11 17.18
N GLU A 76 14.49 6.78 17.79
CA GLU A 76 13.88 6.35 19.05
C GLU A 76 13.19 4.99 18.96
N ALA A 77 12.68 4.64 17.78
CA ALA A 77 12.12 3.31 17.50
C ALA A 77 13.19 2.23 17.24
N GLY A 78 14.48 2.57 17.36
CA GLY A 78 15.61 1.65 17.20
C GLY A 78 16.01 1.37 15.76
N LEU A 79 15.54 2.17 14.78
CA LEU A 79 15.86 2.00 13.37
C LEU A 79 17.14 2.77 13.00
N SER A 80 17.90 2.22 12.06
CA SER A 80 19.03 2.90 11.44
C SER A 80 18.51 3.96 10.45
N VAL A 81 18.98 5.22 10.58
CA VAL A 81 18.53 6.33 9.74
C VAL A 81 19.71 6.96 9.02
N GLY A 82 19.57 7.17 7.71
CA GLY A 82 20.55 7.85 6.84
C GLY A 82 19.89 8.87 5.91
N ASN A 83 20.69 9.58 5.12
CA ASN A 83 20.14 10.31 3.99
C ASN A 83 19.70 9.34 2.89
N VAL A 84 18.82 9.80 1.98
CA VAL A 84 18.23 8.94 0.93
C VAL A 84 19.29 8.27 0.07
N ALA A 85 20.35 9.01 -0.33
CA ALA A 85 21.39 8.51 -1.22
C ALA A 85 22.24 7.41 -0.56
N ASP A 86 22.62 7.58 0.70
CA ASP A 86 23.37 6.57 1.44
C ASP A 86 22.55 5.30 1.64
N VAL A 87 21.27 5.45 2.02
CA VAL A 87 20.36 4.30 2.17
C VAL A 87 20.15 3.58 0.84
N ALA A 88 19.95 4.30 -0.26
CA ALA A 88 19.81 3.70 -1.58
C ALA A 88 21.09 2.96 -2.03
N ARG A 89 22.28 3.52 -1.70
CA ARG A 89 23.57 2.88 -1.99
C ARG A 89 23.74 1.57 -1.21
N ASP A 90 23.43 1.58 0.08
CA ASP A 90 23.78 0.50 1.01
C ASP A 90 22.68 -0.57 1.15
N SER A 91 21.56 -0.42 0.45
CA SER A 91 20.44 -1.37 0.46
C SER A 91 20.38 -2.26 -0.77
N ASP A 92 19.93 -3.49 -0.60
CA ASP A 92 19.66 -4.46 -1.67
C ASP A 92 18.24 -4.32 -2.23
N VAL A 93 17.29 -4.01 -1.35
CA VAL A 93 15.88 -3.77 -1.65
C VAL A 93 15.54 -2.35 -1.24
N ILE A 94 15.03 -1.55 -2.16
CA ILE A 94 14.72 -0.14 -1.92
C ILE A 94 13.22 0.06 -2.09
N MET A 95 12.52 0.38 -1.00
CA MET A 95 11.08 0.65 -0.98
C MET A 95 10.83 2.16 -0.93
N MET A 96 10.17 2.67 -1.96
CA MET A 96 9.81 4.09 -2.08
C MET A 96 8.49 4.39 -1.37
N LEU A 97 8.53 5.12 -0.24
CA LEU A 97 7.36 5.44 0.59
C LEU A 97 7.28 6.94 0.90
N ILE A 98 7.54 7.76 -0.10
CA ILE A 98 7.35 9.22 -0.08
C ILE A 98 6.19 9.60 -1.00
N PRO A 99 5.61 10.82 -0.88
CA PRO A 99 4.49 11.26 -1.70
C PRO A 99 4.80 11.19 -3.21
N ASP A 100 3.86 10.70 -4.01
CA ASP A 100 4.04 10.46 -5.45
C ASP A 100 4.51 11.67 -6.23
N HIS A 101 4.02 12.87 -5.87
CA HIS A 101 4.37 14.12 -6.56
C HIS A 101 5.84 14.56 -6.35
N THR A 102 6.50 14.07 -5.31
CA THR A 102 7.93 14.34 -5.03
C THR A 102 8.82 13.15 -5.39
N MET A 103 8.22 11.98 -5.60
CA MET A 103 8.96 10.72 -5.71
C MET A 103 9.89 10.68 -6.92
N ALA A 104 9.45 11.19 -8.07
CA ALA A 104 10.24 11.18 -9.30
C ALA A 104 11.54 12.02 -9.19
N GLU A 105 11.47 13.17 -8.51
CA GLU A 105 12.65 14.02 -8.26
C GLU A 105 13.63 13.34 -7.32
N VAL A 106 13.18 12.88 -6.16
CA VAL A 106 14.01 12.15 -5.19
C VAL A 106 14.61 10.88 -5.78
N TYR A 107 13.82 10.14 -6.57
CA TYR A 107 14.28 8.96 -7.29
C TYR A 107 15.47 9.32 -8.18
N LYS A 108 15.32 10.31 -9.05
CA LYS A 108 16.35 10.71 -10.02
C LYS A 108 17.62 11.20 -9.36
N GLU A 109 17.50 11.98 -8.30
CA GLU A 109 18.65 12.61 -7.65
C GLU A 109 19.39 11.67 -6.70
N SER A 110 18.64 10.85 -5.93
CA SER A 110 19.18 10.16 -4.76
C SER A 110 19.04 8.64 -4.79
N VAL A 111 18.30 8.06 -5.75
CA VAL A 111 18.09 6.60 -5.82
C VAL A 111 18.64 6.02 -7.11
N GLU A 112 18.27 6.57 -8.26
CA GLU A 112 18.67 6.08 -9.59
C GLU A 112 20.19 5.87 -9.74
N PRO A 113 21.08 6.78 -9.25
CA PRO A 113 22.53 6.61 -9.39
C PRO A 113 23.08 5.35 -8.69
N TYR A 114 22.35 4.80 -7.75
CA TYR A 114 22.74 3.62 -6.96
C TYR A 114 22.00 2.34 -7.35
N LEU A 115 21.09 2.39 -8.34
CA LEU A 115 20.39 1.22 -8.85
C LEU A 115 21.29 0.41 -9.79
N VAL A 116 22.08 -0.45 -9.20
CA VAL A 116 22.96 -1.39 -9.92
C VAL A 116 22.31 -2.77 -10.02
N SER A 117 22.83 -3.61 -10.93
CA SER A 117 22.37 -5.00 -11.10
C SER A 117 22.36 -5.76 -9.77
N GLY A 118 21.31 -6.53 -9.54
CA GLY A 118 21.08 -7.32 -8.31
C GLY A 118 20.27 -6.59 -7.24
N LYS A 119 19.97 -5.30 -7.41
CA LYS A 119 19.04 -4.58 -6.53
C LYS A 119 17.59 -4.72 -6.99
N THR A 120 16.69 -4.58 -6.02
CA THR A 120 15.23 -4.53 -6.25
C THR A 120 14.68 -3.17 -5.87
N LEU A 121 13.97 -2.52 -6.79
CA LEU A 121 13.23 -1.30 -6.53
C LEU A 121 11.76 -1.65 -6.27
N MET A 122 11.21 -1.19 -5.15
CA MET A 122 9.85 -1.50 -4.73
C MET A 122 9.01 -0.25 -4.49
N PHE A 123 7.70 -0.41 -4.68
CA PHE A 123 6.69 0.62 -4.46
C PHE A 123 5.53 0.06 -3.62
N ALA A 124 4.78 0.93 -2.96
CA ALA A 124 3.52 0.57 -2.31
C ALA A 124 2.27 1.09 -3.04
N HIS A 125 2.48 1.82 -4.13
CA HIS A 125 1.46 2.29 -5.07
C HIS A 125 2.07 2.39 -6.47
N GLY A 126 1.29 2.04 -7.47
CA GLY A 126 1.82 1.88 -8.82
C GLY A 126 1.95 3.17 -9.65
N PHE A 127 1.54 4.33 -9.13
CA PHE A 127 1.41 5.60 -9.85
C PHE A 127 2.63 5.97 -10.71
N ASN A 128 3.80 6.05 -10.08
CA ASN A 128 5.01 6.54 -10.74
C ASN A 128 5.51 5.61 -11.86
N ILE A 129 5.28 4.31 -11.74
CA ILE A 129 5.62 3.32 -12.78
C ILE A 129 4.56 3.31 -13.88
N HIS A 130 3.27 3.29 -13.49
CA HIS A 130 2.16 3.25 -14.45
C HIS A 130 2.15 4.47 -15.38
N TYR A 131 2.29 5.67 -14.81
CA TYR A 131 2.33 6.92 -15.58
C TYR A 131 3.73 7.29 -16.10
N LYS A 132 4.74 6.42 -15.89
CA LYS A 132 6.11 6.58 -16.39
C LYS A 132 6.80 7.88 -15.95
N THR A 133 6.46 8.39 -14.77
CA THR A 133 7.19 9.49 -14.13
C THR A 133 8.52 8.99 -13.56
N ILE A 134 8.60 7.68 -13.27
CA ILE A 134 9.84 6.93 -12.98
C ILE A 134 9.96 5.81 -14.02
N VAL A 135 11.13 5.75 -14.66
CA VAL A 135 11.50 4.67 -15.60
C VAL A 135 12.78 4.02 -15.06
N PRO A 136 12.65 2.90 -14.33
CA PRO A 136 13.80 2.21 -13.76
C PRO A 136 14.74 1.64 -14.83
N PRO A 137 16.08 1.51 -14.53
CA PRO A 137 16.99 0.86 -15.44
C PRO A 137 16.62 -0.62 -15.64
N SER A 138 16.84 -1.13 -16.86
CA SER A 138 16.52 -2.52 -17.22
C SER A 138 17.41 -3.58 -16.54
N THR A 139 18.21 -3.20 -15.56
CA THR A 139 19.18 -4.06 -14.85
C THR A 139 18.76 -4.44 -13.44
N VAL A 140 17.61 -3.94 -12.97
CA VAL A 140 17.09 -4.19 -11.61
C VAL A 140 15.71 -4.83 -11.65
N ASP A 141 15.34 -5.51 -10.58
CA ASP A 141 13.98 -5.96 -10.40
C ASP A 141 13.09 -4.79 -9.98
N VAL A 142 11.83 -4.79 -10.43
CA VAL A 142 10.85 -3.78 -10.04
C VAL A 142 9.55 -4.47 -9.65
N SER A 143 9.14 -4.27 -8.41
CA SER A 143 7.92 -4.86 -7.87
C SER A 143 7.15 -3.87 -7.00
N MET A 144 5.93 -4.25 -6.63
CA MET A 144 5.07 -3.49 -5.75
C MET A 144 4.46 -4.41 -4.70
N VAL A 145 4.48 -3.97 -3.46
CA VAL A 145 3.66 -4.53 -2.38
C VAL A 145 2.82 -3.39 -1.80
N ALA A 146 1.53 -3.41 -2.10
CA ALA A 146 0.58 -2.38 -1.73
C ALA A 146 -0.39 -2.88 -0.63
N PRO A 147 -0.12 -2.61 0.67
CA PRO A 147 -1.04 -2.93 1.75
C PRO A 147 -2.33 -2.12 1.62
N LYS A 148 -3.48 -2.79 1.73
CA LYS A 148 -4.80 -2.15 1.60
C LYS A 148 -5.34 -1.70 2.96
N ALA A 149 -4.59 -0.82 3.62
CA ALA A 149 -4.96 -0.11 4.84
C ALA A 149 -4.06 1.10 5.09
N PRO A 150 -4.51 2.12 5.84
CA PRO A 150 -3.64 3.17 6.34
C PRO A 150 -2.50 2.59 7.19
N GLY A 151 -1.28 3.17 7.09
CA GLY A 151 -0.09 2.60 7.73
C GLY A 151 -0.22 2.43 9.24
N HIS A 152 -0.82 3.39 9.96
CA HIS A 152 -1.04 3.26 11.40
C HIS A 152 -1.96 2.07 11.75
N ARG A 153 -2.97 1.78 10.91
CA ARG A 153 -3.85 0.62 11.09
C ARG A 153 -3.12 -0.69 10.80
N MET A 154 -2.30 -0.69 9.76
CA MET A 154 -1.42 -1.82 9.42
C MET A 154 -0.51 -2.18 10.60
N ARG A 155 0.15 -1.17 11.21
CA ARG A 155 1.00 -1.37 12.40
C ARG A 155 0.21 -1.90 13.60
N GLU A 156 -0.95 -1.31 13.87
CA GLU A 156 -1.81 -1.72 14.99
C GLU A 156 -2.23 -3.20 14.89
N VAL A 157 -2.69 -3.65 13.72
CA VAL A 157 -3.14 -5.04 13.57
C VAL A 157 -1.96 -6.02 13.57
N PHE A 158 -0.81 -5.60 13.02
CA PHE A 158 0.41 -6.39 13.03
C PHE A 158 0.87 -6.72 14.47
N THR A 159 0.91 -5.72 15.35
CA THR A 159 1.29 -5.90 16.76
C THR A 159 0.33 -6.78 17.55
N LYS A 160 -0.90 -6.94 17.06
CA LYS A 160 -1.92 -7.87 17.61
C LYS A 160 -1.85 -9.29 17.00
N GLY A 161 -0.83 -9.57 16.18
CA GLY A 161 -0.65 -10.87 15.54
C GLY A 161 -1.50 -11.09 14.28
N SER A 162 -2.21 -10.05 13.80
CA SER A 162 -3.00 -10.08 12.57
C SER A 162 -2.28 -9.34 11.43
N GLY A 163 -2.91 -9.18 10.29
CA GLY A 163 -2.40 -8.45 9.13
C GLY A 163 -3.49 -7.72 8.37
N VAL A 164 -3.07 -6.91 7.41
CA VAL A 164 -3.96 -6.30 6.42
C VAL A 164 -3.71 -6.94 5.06
N PRO A 165 -4.73 -7.10 4.19
CA PRO A 165 -4.52 -7.61 2.84
C PRO A 165 -3.53 -6.75 2.07
N GLY A 166 -2.76 -7.37 1.17
CA GLY A 166 -1.84 -6.67 0.28
C GLY A 166 -2.01 -7.09 -1.16
N LEU A 167 -1.57 -6.23 -2.07
CA LEU A 167 -1.45 -6.54 -3.49
C LEU A 167 0.03 -6.69 -3.85
N LEU A 168 0.36 -7.70 -4.66
CA LEU A 168 1.68 -7.91 -5.23
C LEU A 168 1.62 -7.73 -6.74
N ALA A 169 2.52 -6.93 -7.29
CA ALA A 169 2.68 -6.82 -8.73
C ALA A 169 4.17 -6.81 -9.13
N ILE A 170 4.48 -7.45 -10.24
CA ILE A 170 5.82 -7.47 -10.81
C ILE A 170 5.80 -6.65 -12.11
N HIS A 171 6.63 -5.61 -12.17
CA HIS A 171 6.83 -4.81 -13.37
C HIS A 171 8.02 -5.32 -14.18
N GLN A 172 9.12 -5.69 -13.50
CA GLN A 172 10.38 -6.10 -14.10
C GLN A 172 11.02 -7.19 -13.23
N ASP A 173 11.34 -8.33 -13.84
CA ASP A 173 11.96 -9.48 -13.17
C ASP A 173 13.22 -9.88 -13.95
N ILE A 174 14.35 -9.31 -13.59
CA ILE A 174 15.64 -9.54 -14.24
C ILE A 174 16.38 -10.70 -13.57
N SER A 175 16.23 -10.82 -12.27
CA SER A 175 16.87 -11.89 -11.48
C SER A 175 16.14 -13.23 -11.54
N GLY A 176 14.89 -13.28 -11.98
CA GLY A 176 13.97 -14.41 -11.86
C GLY A 176 13.47 -14.60 -10.41
N LYS A 177 13.66 -13.61 -9.52
CA LYS A 177 13.32 -13.68 -8.09
C LYS A 177 12.45 -12.52 -7.61
N ALA A 178 12.00 -11.64 -8.50
CA ALA A 178 11.23 -10.45 -8.12
C ALA A 178 9.93 -10.82 -7.39
N HIS A 179 9.26 -11.90 -7.81
CA HIS A 179 8.07 -12.41 -7.14
C HIS A 179 8.38 -12.91 -5.72
N ASP A 180 9.42 -13.72 -5.55
CA ASP A 180 9.78 -14.31 -4.26
C ASP A 180 10.24 -13.25 -3.25
N ILE A 181 11.04 -12.26 -3.70
CA ILE A 181 11.44 -11.09 -2.90
C ILE A 181 10.20 -10.27 -2.51
N GLY A 182 9.27 -10.03 -3.45
CA GLY A 182 8.01 -9.34 -3.18
C GLY A 182 7.15 -10.08 -2.15
N MET A 183 7.04 -11.41 -2.26
CA MET A 183 6.32 -12.24 -1.28
C MET A 183 7.00 -12.24 0.09
N ALA A 184 8.33 -12.34 0.15
CA ALA A 184 9.09 -12.22 1.40
C ALA A 184 8.87 -10.84 2.04
N TYR A 185 8.88 -9.77 1.23
CA TYR A 185 8.56 -8.42 1.70
C TYR A 185 7.12 -8.34 2.25
N ALA A 186 6.13 -8.85 1.51
CA ALA A 186 4.73 -8.88 1.94
C ALA A 186 4.53 -9.64 3.26
N ARG A 187 5.30 -10.73 3.46
CA ARG A 187 5.33 -11.47 4.73
C ARG A 187 6.00 -10.66 5.84
N GLY A 188 7.13 -10.04 5.55
CA GLY A 188 7.86 -9.18 6.50
C GLY A 188 7.01 -8.03 7.04
N VAL A 189 6.18 -7.42 6.20
CA VAL A 189 5.25 -6.36 6.64
C VAL A 189 3.92 -6.90 7.20
N GLY A 190 3.66 -8.22 7.12
CA GLY A 190 2.51 -8.90 7.72
C GLY A 190 1.28 -9.05 6.82
N CYS A 191 1.36 -8.71 5.53
CA CYS A 191 0.22 -8.83 4.61
C CYS A 191 -0.22 -10.28 4.39
N THR A 192 0.71 -11.23 4.39
CA THR A 192 0.42 -12.65 4.18
C THR A 192 -0.46 -13.28 5.26
N ARG A 193 -0.56 -12.66 6.44
CA ARG A 193 -1.48 -13.10 7.51
C ARG A 193 -2.95 -12.89 7.15
N ALA A 194 -3.24 -11.90 6.31
CA ALA A 194 -4.59 -11.63 5.80
C ALA A 194 -4.80 -12.13 4.36
N GLY A 195 -3.70 -12.24 3.60
CA GLY A 195 -3.66 -12.67 2.22
C GLY A 195 -3.09 -11.61 1.27
N VAL A 196 -2.36 -12.09 0.27
CA VAL A 196 -1.77 -11.26 -0.78
C VAL A 196 -2.38 -11.66 -2.12
N LEU A 197 -2.90 -10.69 -2.85
CA LEU A 197 -3.49 -10.86 -4.17
C LEU A 197 -2.48 -10.43 -5.23
N GLU A 198 -2.29 -11.26 -6.26
CA GLU A 198 -1.48 -10.88 -7.41
C GLU A 198 -2.27 -9.96 -8.35
N THR A 199 -1.62 -8.89 -8.80
CA THR A 199 -2.21 -7.87 -9.67
C THR A 199 -1.16 -7.29 -10.62
N THR A 200 -1.47 -6.17 -11.26
CA THR A 200 -0.55 -5.40 -12.09
C THR A 200 -0.42 -3.97 -11.57
N PHE A 201 0.68 -3.29 -11.89
CA PHE A 201 0.84 -1.86 -11.59
C PHE A 201 -0.31 -1.01 -12.13
N LYS A 202 -0.80 -1.34 -13.33
CA LYS A 202 -1.95 -0.66 -13.94
C LYS A 202 -3.22 -0.85 -13.14
N GLU A 203 -3.59 -2.08 -12.85
CA GLU A 203 -4.84 -2.41 -12.15
C GLU A 203 -4.86 -1.81 -10.75
N GLU A 204 -3.76 -1.98 -9.99
CA GLU A 204 -3.65 -1.38 -8.66
C GLU A 204 -3.81 0.14 -8.72
N THR A 205 -3.06 0.83 -9.60
CA THR A 205 -3.11 2.29 -9.70
C THR A 205 -4.49 2.82 -10.08
N GLU A 206 -5.10 2.24 -11.10
CA GLU A 206 -6.39 2.72 -11.61
C GLU A 206 -7.52 2.45 -10.61
N THR A 207 -7.53 1.27 -9.96
CA THR A 207 -8.58 0.91 -9.00
C THR A 207 -8.41 1.63 -7.66
N ASP A 208 -7.19 1.84 -7.21
CA ASP A 208 -6.88 2.59 -5.98
C ASP A 208 -7.30 4.06 -6.10
N LEU A 209 -6.84 4.75 -7.16
CA LEU A 209 -7.23 6.13 -7.43
C LEU A 209 -8.74 6.30 -7.60
N PHE A 210 -9.40 5.37 -8.30
CA PHE A 210 -10.84 5.39 -8.45
C PHE A 210 -11.54 5.21 -7.09
N GLY A 211 -11.12 4.21 -6.31
CA GLY A 211 -11.68 3.92 -5.00
C GLY A 211 -11.55 5.09 -4.02
N GLU A 212 -10.37 5.72 -3.98
CA GLU A 212 -10.14 6.89 -3.14
C GLU A 212 -11.00 8.10 -3.54
N GLN A 213 -11.07 8.41 -4.82
CA GLN A 213 -11.81 9.57 -5.30
C GLN A 213 -13.32 9.35 -5.25
N ALA A 214 -13.80 8.19 -5.70
CA ALA A 214 -15.24 7.94 -5.85
C ALA A 214 -15.90 7.51 -4.53
N VAL A 215 -15.19 6.86 -3.62
CA VAL A 215 -15.79 6.24 -2.43
C VAL A 215 -15.09 6.65 -1.14
N LEU A 216 -13.81 6.25 -0.96
CA LEU A 216 -13.15 6.21 0.35
C LEU A 216 -12.84 7.58 0.94
N CYS A 217 -12.45 8.53 0.11
CA CYS A 217 -12.08 9.89 0.53
C CYS A 217 -13.01 10.93 -0.09
N GLY A 218 -13.06 11.02 -1.41
CA GLY A 218 -13.84 12.02 -2.12
C GLY A 218 -15.35 11.84 -1.94
N GLY A 219 -15.87 10.67 -2.31
CA GLY A 219 -17.31 10.40 -2.30
C GLY A 219 -17.93 10.47 -0.91
N VAL A 220 -17.37 9.78 0.08
CA VAL A 220 -17.91 9.75 1.44
C VAL A 220 -17.90 11.14 2.09
N THR A 221 -16.84 11.92 1.90
CA THR A 221 -16.77 13.27 2.48
C THR A 221 -17.74 14.23 1.82
N ALA A 222 -17.92 14.14 0.50
CA ALA A 222 -18.92 14.94 -0.23
C ALA A 222 -20.35 14.58 0.21
N LEU A 223 -20.66 13.29 0.38
CA LEU A 223 -21.95 12.83 0.89
C LEU A 223 -22.26 13.35 2.29
N ILE A 224 -21.31 13.20 3.22
CA ILE A 224 -21.44 13.69 4.61
C ILE A 224 -21.71 15.18 4.61
N LYS A 225 -20.90 15.95 3.88
CA LYS A 225 -21.02 17.41 3.80
C LYS A 225 -22.40 17.82 3.27
N ALA A 226 -22.83 17.27 2.12
CA ALA A 226 -24.11 17.62 1.51
C ALA A 226 -25.29 17.26 2.42
N ALA A 227 -25.27 16.10 3.07
CA ALA A 227 -26.32 15.69 4.02
C ALA A 227 -26.38 16.60 5.26
N PHE A 228 -25.22 16.92 5.83
CA PHE A 228 -25.10 17.84 6.97
C PHE A 228 -25.64 19.25 6.62
N GLU A 229 -25.20 19.83 5.51
CA GLU A 229 -25.66 21.15 5.05
C GLU A 229 -27.18 21.17 4.81
N THR A 230 -27.74 20.12 4.21
CA THR A 230 -29.19 19.97 4.00
C THR A 230 -29.98 20.03 5.32
N LEU A 231 -29.51 19.36 6.37
CA LEU A 231 -30.17 19.39 7.69
C LEU A 231 -30.06 20.76 8.34
N ILE A 232 -28.94 21.44 8.22
CA ILE A 232 -28.75 22.81 8.75
C ILE A 232 -29.70 23.79 8.01
N GLU A 233 -29.77 23.72 6.69
CA GLU A 233 -30.67 24.56 5.89
C GLU A 233 -32.14 24.32 6.23
N ALA A 234 -32.51 23.10 6.60
CA ALA A 234 -33.84 22.75 7.09
C ALA A 234 -34.14 23.25 8.51
N GLY A 235 -33.15 23.86 9.20
CA GLY A 235 -33.30 24.44 10.53
C GLY A 235 -33.08 23.49 11.71
N TYR A 236 -32.48 22.32 11.47
CA TYR A 236 -32.13 21.39 12.54
C TYR A 236 -30.85 21.80 13.26
N GLN A 237 -30.66 21.29 14.47
CA GLN A 237 -29.49 21.59 15.30
C GLN A 237 -28.22 20.97 14.67
N PRO A 238 -27.07 21.69 14.64
CA PRO A 238 -25.82 21.19 14.11
C PRO A 238 -25.33 19.91 14.79
N GLU A 239 -25.52 19.79 16.09
CA GLU A 239 -25.16 18.60 16.85
C GLU A 239 -25.93 17.37 16.41
N SER A 240 -27.24 17.50 16.17
CA SER A 240 -28.07 16.42 15.64
C SER A 240 -27.64 16.02 14.23
N ALA A 241 -27.41 17.02 13.36
CA ALA A 241 -26.91 16.77 12.00
C ALA A 241 -25.55 16.06 12.00
N TYR A 242 -24.66 16.41 12.95
CA TYR A 242 -23.37 15.75 13.09
C TYR A 242 -23.52 14.26 13.48
N PHE A 243 -24.38 13.96 14.46
CA PHE A 243 -24.59 12.58 14.88
C PHE A 243 -25.14 11.73 13.75
N GLU A 244 -26.16 12.20 13.06
CA GLU A 244 -26.82 11.46 11.97
C GLU A 244 -25.95 11.29 10.72
N CYS A 245 -25.23 12.34 10.29
CA CYS A 245 -24.51 12.32 9.03
C CYS A 245 -23.06 11.82 9.15
N MET A 246 -22.43 11.88 10.33
CA MET A 246 -21.01 11.57 10.50
C MET A 246 -20.75 10.54 11.59
N HIS A 247 -21.25 10.76 12.82
CA HIS A 247 -20.93 9.89 13.95
C HIS A 247 -21.43 8.45 13.71
N GLU A 248 -22.68 8.29 13.32
CA GLU A 248 -23.29 6.97 13.09
C GLU A 248 -22.76 6.27 11.84
N LEU A 249 -22.27 7.02 10.84
CA LEU A 249 -21.70 6.43 9.63
C LEU A 249 -20.58 5.42 9.97
N LYS A 250 -19.74 5.72 10.95
CA LYS A 250 -18.70 4.78 11.38
C LYS A 250 -19.27 3.46 11.85
N LEU A 251 -20.37 3.48 12.60
CA LEU A 251 -21.01 2.27 13.12
C LEU A 251 -21.61 1.43 12.00
N ILE A 252 -22.22 2.08 11.02
CA ILE A 252 -22.75 1.43 9.82
C ILE A 252 -21.62 0.82 8.97
N VAL A 253 -20.52 1.54 8.80
CA VAL A 253 -19.33 1.02 8.09
C VAL A 253 -18.72 -0.18 8.82
N ASP A 254 -18.71 -0.18 10.16
CA ASP A 254 -18.25 -1.33 10.94
C ASP A 254 -19.13 -2.57 10.68
N LEU A 255 -20.46 -2.43 10.58
CA LEU A 255 -21.36 -3.52 10.24
C LEU A 255 -21.15 -4.03 8.81
N LEU A 256 -20.95 -3.12 7.85
CA LEU A 256 -20.61 -3.48 6.47
C LEU A 256 -19.30 -4.28 6.41
N TYR A 257 -18.30 -3.86 7.19
CA TYR A 257 -17.00 -4.53 7.27
C TYR A 257 -17.09 -5.92 7.91
N GLN A 258 -17.93 -6.09 8.94
CA GLN A 258 -18.09 -7.35 9.66
C GLN A 258 -18.83 -8.41 8.87
N GLY A 259 -19.88 -8.05 8.14
CA GLY A 259 -20.77 -9.03 7.53
C GLY A 259 -21.35 -8.65 6.16
N GLY A 260 -20.87 -7.54 5.57
CA GLY A 260 -21.35 -7.06 4.27
C GLY A 260 -22.71 -6.38 4.32
N MET A 261 -23.27 -6.08 3.16
CA MET A 261 -24.51 -5.30 3.02
C MET A 261 -25.74 -6.02 3.59
N GLU A 262 -25.78 -7.34 3.52
CA GLU A 262 -26.90 -8.11 4.08
C GLU A 262 -26.90 -8.02 5.61
N TYR A 263 -25.74 -8.23 6.23
CA TYR A 263 -25.57 -8.13 7.69
C TYR A 263 -25.91 -6.73 8.23
N MET A 264 -25.48 -5.68 7.54
CA MET A 264 -25.78 -4.30 7.95
C MET A 264 -27.27 -3.96 7.91
N ARG A 265 -28.09 -4.64 7.09
CA ARG A 265 -29.53 -4.39 6.93
C ARG A 265 -30.40 -5.15 7.92
N TYR A 266 -29.85 -6.07 8.69
CA TYR A 266 -30.52 -6.79 9.76
C TYR A 266 -30.38 -6.05 11.10
#